data_20d23ccb9d4c331ee6c94180a9878932
#
_entry.id   20d23ccb9d4c331ee6c94180a9878932
#
_cell.length_a   1.000
_cell.length_b   1.000
_cell.length_c   1.000
_cell.angle_alpha   90.00
_cell.angle_beta   90.00
_cell.angle_gamma   90.00
#
_symmetry.space_group_name_H-M   'P 1'
#
loop_
_entity.id
_entity.type
_entity.pdbx_description
1 polymer ?
#
loop_
_entity_poly.entity_id
_entity_poly.type
_entity_poly.pdbx_seq_one_letter_code
_entity_poly.pdbx_strand_id
1 'polypeptide(L)'
;MKKLIITDNLKTFFEDNQTGLLKKNIKVITATTGEEFLEIHTREKVSLLTASSGKDILNIHKTENADLIIADLEMPEINGDEVCDAIRNDDTTRKVSFIIICDNDESAINRCRTSKANTFITRPIKVRELSEDIIKYLDISERNSIRIIFQVFVKGKFMDRFFFGRSENISNSGILLSTDEAIEKGHNITCTFIVGEDLITVEGEVIRTIEDVPNRYRYGIRFININPFLKTKIDQFIN
;
A
#
# COMPACT_ATOMS: atom_id res chain seq x y z
N MET A 1 -9.62 -16.18 8.75
CA MET A 1 -8.28 -16.61 8.29
C MET A 1 -7.90 -15.68 7.15
N LYS A 2 -6.80 -14.95 7.29
CA LYS A 2 -6.30 -14.01 6.28
C LYS A 2 -5.68 -14.78 5.11
N LYS A 3 -5.80 -14.26 3.90
CA LYS A 3 -5.25 -14.88 2.68
C LYS A 3 -4.28 -13.94 1.99
N LEU A 4 -3.10 -14.43 1.69
CA LEU A 4 -2.02 -13.70 1.01
C LEU A 4 -1.70 -14.40 -0.31
N ILE A 5 -1.69 -13.65 -1.42
CA ILE A 5 -1.21 -14.13 -2.72
C ILE A 5 0.20 -13.56 -2.94
N ILE A 6 1.13 -14.42 -3.37
CA ILE A 6 2.47 -14.01 -3.81
C ILE A 6 2.81 -14.62 -5.17
N THR A 7 3.76 -14.01 -5.88
CA THR A 7 4.33 -14.58 -7.11
C THR A 7 5.40 -15.63 -6.80
N ASP A 8 5.60 -16.55 -7.72
CA ASP A 8 6.56 -17.66 -7.56
C ASP A 8 8.00 -17.17 -7.29
N ASN A 9 8.40 -16.07 -7.92
CA ASN A 9 9.73 -15.49 -7.72
C ASN A 9 10.01 -15.04 -6.27
N LEU A 10 8.97 -14.76 -5.51
CA LEU A 10 9.08 -14.39 -4.09
C LEU A 10 9.15 -15.60 -3.17
N LYS A 11 8.77 -16.79 -3.66
CA LYS A 11 8.81 -18.04 -2.87
C LYS A 11 10.20 -18.29 -2.31
N THR A 12 11.24 -18.32 -3.15
CA THR A 12 12.64 -18.54 -2.74
C THR A 12 13.10 -17.51 -1.72
N PHE A 13 12.72 -16.23 -1.91
CA PHE A 13 13.05 -15.18 -0.95
C PHE A 13 12.48 -15.47 0.44
N PHE A 14 11.24 -15.95 0.53
CA PHE A 14 10.61 -16.31 1.80
C PHE A 14 11.24 -17.58 2.42
N GLU A 15 11.62 -18.55 1.62
CA GLU A 15 12.29 -19.78 2.05
C GLU A 15 13.68 -19.50 2.65
N ASP A 16 14.50 -18.68 1.99
CA ASP A 16 15.86 -18.35 2.40
C ASP A 16 15.93 -17.47 3.66
N ASN A 17 14.86 -16.75 3.98
CA ASN A 17 14.82 -15.77 5.06
C ASN A 17 13.90 -16.15 6.22
N GLN A 18 13.67 -17.44 6.45
CA GLN A 18 12.78 -17.99 7.49
C GLN A 18 12.99 -17.40 8.90
N THR A 19 14.21 -17.05 9.26
CA THR A 19 14.56 -16.62 10.63
C THR A 19 14.06 -15.23 11.02
N GLY A 20 13.82 -14.32 10.07
CA GLY A 20 13.37 -12.93 10.33
C GLY A 20 11.85 -12.81 10.50
N LEU A 21 11.09 -13.56 9.73
CA LEU A 21 9.64 -13.56 9.74
C LEU A 21 9.05 -14.44 10.87
N LEU A 22 9.74 -15.53 11.22
CA LEU A 22 9.33 -16.47 12.28
C LEU A 22 9.18 -15.85 13.67
N LYS A 23 9.81 -14.71 13.95
CA LYS A 23 9.72 -14.05 15.27
C LYS A 23 8.38 -13.35 15.53
N LYS A 24 7.48 -13.25 14.55
CA LYS A 24 6.21 -12.52 14.67
C LYS A 24 4.94 -13.30 14.29
N ASN A 25 4.98 -14.63 14.34
CA ASN A 25 3.78 -15.49 14.23
C ASN A 25 2.87 -15.27 12.98
N ILE A 26 3.39 -15.18 11.76
CA ILE A 26 2.60 -15.21 10.52
C ILE A 26 2.83 -16.55 9.80
N LYS A 27 1.77 -17.23 9.35
CA LYS A 27 1.87 -18.47 8.58
C LYS A 27 1.67 -18.19 7.09
N VAL A 28 2.71 -18.39 6.29
CA VAL A 28 2.74 -18.19 4.84
C VAL A 28 2.84 -19.57 4.17
N ILE A 29 1.90 -19.92 3.29
CA ILE A 29 1.89 -21.21 2.57
C ILE A 29 2.20 -20.93 1.11
N THR A 30 3.30 -21.50 0.58
CA THR A 30 3.65 -21.42 -0.85
C THR A 30 3.19 -22.69 -1.56
N ALA A 31 2.53 -22.58 -2.70
CA ALA A 31 2.12 -23.72 -3.52
C ALA A 31 2.59 -23.56 -4.97
N THR A 32 3.76 -24.13 -5.26
CA THR A 32 4.09 -24.67 -6.56
C THR A 32 4.68 -26.06 -6.33
N THR A 33 3.86 -27.09 -6.61
CA THR A 33 4.25 -28.52 -6.54
C THR A 33 4.86 -28.98 -5.20
N GLY A 34 4.03 -29.20 -4.17
CA GLY A 34 4.43 -29.82 -2.91
C GLY A 34 4.25 -28.92 -1.70
N GLU A 35 3.62 -29.46 -0.70
CA GLU A 35 3.27 -28.80 0.57
C GLU A 35 4.52 -28.38 1.34
N GLU A 36 4.90 -27.09 1.25
CA GLU A 36 5.83 -26.49 2.21
C GLU A 36 5.19 -25.26 2.84
N PHE A 37 5.18 -25.23 4.17
CA PHE A 37 4.54 -24.22 4.98
C PHE A 37 5.59 -23.25 5.52
N LEU A 38 5.46 -21.97 5.20
CA LEU A 38 6.12 -20.90 5.94
C LEU A 38 5.15 -20.36 7.00
N GLU A 39 5.45 -20.59 8.29
CA GLU A 39 4.63 -20.05 9.38
C GLU A 39 5.04 -18.63 9.72
N ILE A 40 4.25 -17.66 9.27
CA ILE A 40 4.29 -16.30 9.78
C ILE A 40 3.22 -16.23 10.87
N HIS A 41 3.65 -16.08 12.12
CA HIS A 41 2.72 -16.06 13.24
C HIS A 41 2.18 -14.66 13.50
N THR A 42 0.96 -14.37 13.06
CA THR A 42 0.12 -13.32 13.63
C THR A 42 -0.83 -13.94 14.67
N ARG A 43 -1.57 -13.12 15.40
CA ARG A 43 -2.69 -13.61 16.21
C ARG A 43 -3.77 -14.30 15.37
N GLU A 44 -3.75 -14.14 14.06
CA GLU A 44 -4.67 -14.76 13.08
C GLU A 44 -3.91 -15.72 12.16
N LYS A 45 -4.56 -16.81 11.75
CA LYS A 45 -4.01 -17.75 10.75
C LYS A 45 -4.00 -17.08 9.37
N VAL A 46 -2.84 -17.00 8.72
CA VAL A 46 -2.69 -16.54 7.34
C VAL A 46 -2.52 -17.73 6.42
N SER A 47 -3.29 -17.79 5.35
CA SER A 47 -3.14 -18.77 4.26
C SER A 47 -2.40 -18.11 3.11
N LEU A 48 -1.33 -18.74 2.63
CA LEU A 48 -0.60 -18.28 1.44
C LEU A 48 -1.09 -19.02 0.21
N LEU A 49 -1.30 -18.27 -0.86
CA LEU A 49 -1.64 -18.74 -2.19
C LEU A 49 -0.57 -18.25 -3.15
N THR A 50 -0.07 -19.10 -4.04
CA THR A 50 0.92 -18.70 -5.06
C THR A 50 0.30 -18.61 -6.43
N ALA A 51 0.82 -17.70 -7.24
CA ALA A 51 0.40 -17.46 -8.59
C ALA A 51 1.63 -17.43 -9.51
N SER A 52 1.55 -18.09 -10.66
CA SER A 52 2.61 -18.18 -11.66
C SER A 52 2.57 -17.06 -12.70
N SER A 53 1.45 -16.34 -12.78
CA SER A 53 1.23 -15.25 -13.75
C SER A 53 0.25 -14.21 -13.20
N GLY A 54 0.19 -13.05 -13.85
CA GLY A 54 -0.81 -12.03 -13.49
C GLY A 54 -2.24 -12.51 -13.68
N LYS A 55 -2.51 -13.37 -14.67
CA LYS A 55 -3.82 -13.97 -14.87
C LYS A 55 -4.21 -14.93 -13.74
N ASP A 56 -3.25 -15.70 -13.23
CA ASP A 56 -3.47 -16.56 -12.07
C ASP A 56 -3.86 -15.75 -10.84
N ILE A 57 -3.19 -14.61 -10.59
CA ILE A 57 -3.55 -13.71 -9.49
C ILE A 57 -5.01 -13.30 -9.59
N LEU A 58 -5.47 -12.85 -10.76
CA LEU A 58 -6.86 -12.45 -10.97
C LEU A 58 -7.84 -13.59 -10.71
N ASN A 59 -7.55 -14.80 -11.21
CA ASN A 59 -8.39 -15.97 -11.03
C ASN A 59 -8.45 -16.40 -9.56
N ILE A 60 -7.30 -16.51 -8.90
CA ILE A 60 -7.22 -16.90 -7.48
C ILE A 60 -7.93 -15.87 -6.61
N HIS A 61 -7.70 -14.56 -6.86
CA HIS A 61 -8.32 -13.52 -6.05
C HIS A 61 -9.84 -13.50 -6.17
N LYS A 62 -10.40 -13.74 -7.37
CA LYS A 62 -11.85 -13.84 -7.58
C LYS A 62 -12.50 -14.97 -6.78
N THR A 63 -11.80 -16.10 -6.61
CA THR A 63 -12.36 -17.26 -5.90
C THR A 63 -12.06 -17.24 -4.41
N GLU A 64 -10.89 -16.78 -4.03
CA GLU A 64 -10.35 -16.90 -2.67
C GLU A 64 -10.51 -15.62 -1.82
N ASN A 65 -10.80 -14.46 -2.45
CA ASN A 65 -10.89 -13.16 -1.78
C ASN A 65 -9.69 -12.87 -0.89
N ALA A 66 -8.51 -12.75 -1.49
CA ALA A 66 -7.28 -12.48 -0.76
C ALA A 66 -7.34 -11.14 0.00
N ASP A 67 -6.71 -11.07 1.15
CA ASP A 67 -6.58 -9.86 1.97
C ASP A 67 -5.37 -9.02 1.55
N LEU A 68 -4.32 -9.67 1.04
CA LEU A 68 -3.11 -9.03 0.52
C LEU A 68 -2.60 -9.78 -0.71
N ILE A 69 -2.19 -9.03 -1.72
CA ILE A 69 -1.49 -9.53 -2.91
C ILE A 69 -0.10 -8.90 -2.94
N ILE A 70 0.92 -9.71 -3.16
CA ILE A 70 2.29 -9.26 -3.43
C ILE A 70 2.70 -9.82 -4.78
N ALA A 71 2.93 -8.95 -5.75
CA ALA A 71 3.20 -9.31 -7.13
C ALA A 71 4.47 -8.64 -7.65
N ASP A 72 5.21 -9.34 -8.50
CA ASP A 72 6.27 -8.71 -9.27
C ASP A 72 5.67 -7.73 -10.29
N LEU A 73 6.38 -6.65 -10.59
CA LEU A 73 5.99 -5.72 -11.66
C LEU A 73 5.99 -6.44 -13.01
N GLU A 74 7.08 -7.15 -13.30
CA GLU A 74 7.24 -7.92 -14.54
C GLU A 74 6.79 -9.37 -14.30
N MET A 75 5.70 -9.77 -14.92
CA MET A 75 5.13 -11.13 -14.83
C MET A 75 4.70 -11.66 -16.18
N PRO A 76 4.63 -12.99 -16.34
CA PRO A 76 4.04 -13.60 -17.52
C PRO A 76 2.58 -13.16 -17.72
N GLU A 77 2.16 -13.04 -18.97
CA GLU A 77 0.82 -12.71 -19.47
C GLU A 77 0.35 -11.29 -19.16
N ILE A 78 0.31 -10.89 -17.87
CA ILE A 78 -0.18 -9.58 -17.43
C ILE A 78 0.77 -9.07 -16.34
N ASN A 79 1.26 -7.86 -16.47
CA ASN A 79 2.18 -7.23 -15.51
C ASN A 79 1.49 -6.86 -14.19
N GLY A 80 2.27 -6.67 -13.12
CA GLY A 80 1.74 -6.42 -11.77
C GLY A 80 0.95 -5.12 -11.64
N ASP A 81 1.35 -4.07 -12.32
CA ASP A 81 0.62 -2.80 -12.40
C ASP A 81 -0.73 -2.95 -13.14
N GLU A 82 -0.75 -3.69 -14.24
CA GLU A 82 -1.98 -3.99 -15.00
C GLU A 82 -2.94 -4.89 -14.21
N VAL A 83 -2.41 -5.88 -13.47
CA VAL A 83 -3.21 -6.71 -12.53
C VAL A 83 -3.83 -5.84 -11.45
N CYS A 84 -3.04 -4.93 -10.87
CA CYS A 84 -3.52 -4.01 -9.85
C CYS A 84 -4.66 -3.13 -10.39
N ASP A 85 -4.50 -2.58 -11.60
CA ASP A 85 -5.54 -1.78 -12.25
C ASP A 85 -6.81 -2.58 -12.54
N ALA A 86 -6.68 -3.81 -13.03
CA ALA A 86 -7.82 -4.69 -13.26
C ALA A 86 -8.60 -4.97 -11.96
N ILE A 87 -7.89 -5.24 -10.86
CA ILE A 87 -8.49 -5.45 -9.53
C ILE A 87 -9.18 -4.18 -9.02
N ARG A 88 -8.57 -2.99 -9.19
CA ARG A 88 -9.15 -1.71 -8.73
C ARG A 88 -10.40 -1.29 -9.51
N ASN A 89 -10.51 -1.73 -10.77
CA ASN A 89 -11.66 -1.45 -11.62
C ASN A 89 -12.86 -2.41 -11.38
N ASP A 90 -12.72 -3.43 -10.54
CA ASP A 90 -13.79 -4.36 -10.20
C ASP A 90 -14.28 -4.13 -8.76
N ASP A 91 -15.52 -3.69 -8.60
CA ASP A 91 -16.13 -3.34 -7.30
C ASP A 91 -16.10 -4.48 -6.28
N THR A 92 -16.05 -5.73 -6.74
CA THR A 92 -16.06 -6.92 -5.87
C THR A 92 -14.68 -7.26 -5.32
N THR A 93 -13.60 -6.91 -6.04
CA THR A 93 -12.22 -7.31 -5.73
C THR A 93 -11.34 -6.14 -5.26
N ARG A 94 -11.70 -4.90 -5.55
CA ARG A 94 -10.86 -3.70 -5.40
C ARG A 94 -10.35 -3.38 -3.99
N LYS A 95 -10.92 -3.97 -2.94
CA LYS A 95 -10.56 -3.65 -1.54
C LYS A 95 -9.30 -4.36 -1.04
N VAL A 96 -8.75 -5.30 -1.79
CA VAL A 96 -7.53 -6.02 -1.41
C VAL A 96 -6.33 -5.08 -1.27
N SER A 97 -5.45 -5.34 -0.32
CA SER A 97 -4.16 -4.67 -0.25
C SER A 97 -3.24 -5.21 -1.34
N PHE A 98 -2.48 -4.33 -2.03
CA PHE A 98 -1.62 -4.71 -3.13
C PHE A 98 -0.22 -4.10 -2.98
N ILE A 99 0.82 -4.94 -3.01
CA ILE A 99 2.23 -4.56 -2.99
C ILE A 99 2.86 -4.98 -4.31
N ILE A 100 3.58 -4.07 -4.97
CA ILE A 100 4.36 -4.41 -6.17
C ILE A 100 5.83 -4.53 -5.80
N ILE A 101 6.49 -5.57 -6.29
CA ILE A 101 7.95 -5.74 -6.25
C ILE A 101 8.50 -5.37 -7.62
N CYS A 102 9.48 -4.48 -7.67
CA CYS A 102 10.07 -4.06 -8.93
C CYS A 102 11.60 -3.94 -8.84
N ASP A 103 12.25 -3.84 -9.99
CA ASP A 103 13.67 -3.53 -10.04
C ASP A 103 13.94 -2.06 -9.65
N ASN A 104 15.15 -1.79 -9.18
CA ASN A 104 15.55 -0.45 -8.72
C ASN A 104 16.04 0.40 -9.90
N ASP A 105 15.21 0.54 -10.93
CA ASP A 105 15.42 1.44 -12.05
C ASP A 105 14.29 2.48 -12.15
N GLU A 106 14.57 3.59 -12.79
CA GLU A 106 13.65 4.73 -12.84
C GLU A 106 12.34 4.42 -13.59
N SER A 107 12.39 3.58 -14.64
CA SER A 107 11.22 3.20 -15.42
C SER A 107 10.26 2.33 -14.60
N ALA A 108 10.79 1.28 -13.94
CA ALA A 108 10.02 0.39 -13.08
C ALA A 108 9.42 1.16 -11.89
N ILE A 109 10.22 2.03 -11.24
CA ILE A 109 9.76 2.86 -10.13
C ILE A 109 8.63 3.82 -10.57
N ASN A 110 8.75 4.43 -11.75
CA ASN A 110 7.72 5.34 -12.25
C ASN A 110 6.40 4.59 -12.57
N ARG A 111 6.47 3.39 -13.15
CA ARG A 111 5.29 2.53 -13.33
C ARG A 111 4.63 2.19 -11.98
N CYS A 112 5.41 1.81 -10.98
CA CYS A 112 4.89 1.55 -9.63
C CYS A 112 4.22 2.78 -9.02
N ARG A 113 4.80 3.97 -9.19
CA ARG A 113 4.26 5.24 -8.66
C ARG A 113 2.94 5.64 -9.29
N THR A 114 2.74 5.29 -10.56
CA THR A 114 1.49 5.58 -11.30
C THR A 114 0.44 4.50 -11.13
N SER A 115 0.81 3.32 -10.60
CA SER A 115 -0.12 2.24 -10.30
C SER A 115 -1.02 2.58 -9.11
N LYS A 116 -2.14 1.90 -9.00
CA LYS A 116 -3.08 2.01 -7.86
C LYS A 116 -2.73 1.04 -6.71
N ALA A 117 -1.47 0.60 -6.61
CA ALA A 117 -0.99 -0.24 -5.51
C ALA A 117 -0.95 0.51 -4.18
N ASN A 118 -0.93 -0.22 -3.06
CA ASN A 118 -0.82 0.38 -1.74
C ASN A 118 0.59 0.82 -1.41
N THR A 119 1.59 0.09 -1.94
CA THR A 119 3.02 0.39 -1.86
C THR A 119 3.78 -0.43 -2.89
N PHE A 120 5.07 -0.14 -3.05
CA PHE A 120 6.00 -0.97 -3.80
C PHE A 120 7.32 -1.10 -3.06
N ILE A 121 8.06 -2.17 -3.34
CA ILE A 121 9.37 -2.46 -2.78
C ILE A 121 10.34 -2.71 -3.93
N THR A 122 11.50 -2.06 -3.90
CA THR A 122 12.53 -2.25 -4.92
C THR A 122 13.47 -3.39 -4.56
N ARG A 123 13.99 -4.08 -5.57
CA ARG A 123 15.06 -5.07 -5.39
C ARG A 123 16.42 -4.35 -5.14
N PRO A 124 17.31 -4.92 -4.29
CA PRO A 124 17.16 -6.17 -3.51
C PRO A 124 16.16 -6.00 -2.35
N ILE A 125 15.28 -6.97 -2.19
CA ILE A 125 14.24 -6.95 -1.15
C ILE A 125 14.88 -7.06 0.23
N LYS A 126 14.57 -6.13 1.11
CA LYS A 126 14.97 -6.20 2.52
C LYS A 126 13.88 -6.91 3.31
N VAL A 127 14.23 -8.06 3.92
CA VAL A 127 13.29 -8.90 4.69
C VAL A 127 12.50 -8.10 5.72
N ARG A 128 13.17 -7.19 6.43
CA ARG A 128 12.55 -6.36 7.45
C ARG A 128 11.47 -5.45 6.87
N GLU A 129 11.77 -4.75 5.78
CA GLU A 129 10.87 -3.82 5.11
C GLU A 129 9.61 -4.55 4.59
N LEU A 130 9.81 -5.67 3.88
CA LEU A 130 8.70 -6.49 3.40
C LEU A 130 7.85 -7.05 4.56
N SER A 131 8.48 -7.51 5.65
CA SER A 131 7.77 -8.03 6.81
C SER A 131 6.90 -6.98 7.50
N GLU A 132 7.43 -5.77 7.65
CA GLU A 132 6.70 -4.64 8.24
C GLU A 132 5.50 -4.24 7.37
N ASP A 133 5.66 -4.25 6.05
CA ASP A 133 4.57 -3.97 5.11
C ASP A 133 3.52 -5.10 5.09
N ILE A 134 3.91 -6.38 5.11
CA ILE A 134 2.96 -7.49 5.20
C ILE A 134 2.10 -7.36 6.46
N ILE A 135 2.71 -7.16 7.62
CA ILE A 135 2.00 -7.00 8.89
C ILE A 135 1.03 -5.80 8.81
N LYS A 136 1.54 -4.68 8.35
CA LYS A 136 0.76 -3.45 8.18
C LYS A 136 -0.46 -3.64 7.27
N TYR A 137 -0.31 -4.33 6.15
CA TYR A 137 -1.37 -4.47 5.14
C TYR A 137 -2.31 -5.65 5.38
N LEU A 138 -1.88 -6.69 6.09
CA LEU A 138 -2.80 -7.74 6.57
C LEU A 138 -3.67 -7.27 7.74
N ASP A 139 -3.17 -6.43 8.63
CA ASP A 139 -3.96 -5.88 9.73
C ASP A 139 -4.99 -4.83 9.28
N ILE A 140 -4.84 -4.31 8.05
CA ILE A 140 -5.66 -3.23 7.48
C ILE A 140 -6.92 -3.74 6.79
N SER A 141 -7.15 -5.05 6.65
CA SER A 141 -8.30 -5.62 5.93
C SER A 141 -9.69 -5.21 6.47
N GLU A 142 -9.77 -4.51 7.61
CA GLU A 142 -10.99 -3.85 8.09
C GLU A 142 -11.16 -2.39 7.60
N ARG A 143 -10.26 -1.88 6.74
CA ARG A 143 -10.37 -0.52 6.23
C ARG A 143 -11.44 -0.43 5.14
N ASN A 144 -12.39 0.45 5.36
CA ASN A 144 -13.46 0.77 4.40
C ASN A 144 -13.01 1.60 3.19
N SER A 145 -11.70 1.86 3.02
CA SER A 145 -11.18 2.73 1.94
C SER A 145 -9.90 2.18 1.33
N ILE A 146 -9.87 2.19 0.00
CA ILE A 146 -8.66 1.91 -0.80
C ILE A 146 -7.63 3.01 -0.52
N ARG A 147 -6.35 2.63 -0.47
CA ARG A 147 -5.22 3.57 -0.45
C ARG A 147 -4.29 3.23 -1.60
N ILE A 148 -3.94 4.23 -2.37
CA ILE A 148 -3.00 4.10 -3.48
C ILE A 148 -1.73 4.91 -3.19
N ILE A 149 -0.63 4.57 -3.85
CA ILE A 149 0.60 5.39 -3.85
C ILE A 149 0.25 6.76 -4.43
N PHE A 150 0.66 7.81 -3.73
CA PHE A 150 0.40 9.18 -4.18
C PHE A 150 1.53 10.07 -3.72
N GLN A 151 2.52 10.30 -4.59
CA GLN A 151 3.76 11.01 -4.27
C GLN A 151 3.80 12.37 -4.96
N VAL A 152 3.16 13.34 -4.35
CA VAL A 152 3.14 14.73 -4.83
C VAL A 152 3.62 15.71 -3.77
N PHE A 153 4.01 16.91 -4.19
CA PHE A 153 4.25 18.00 -3.26
C PHE A 153 2.94 18.48 -2.63
N VAL A 154 2.97 18.69 -1.33
CA VAL A 154 1.86 19.22 -0.54
C VAL A 154 2.29 20.53 0.09
N LYS A 155 1.55 21.60 -0.20
CA LYS A 155 1.62 22.84 0.57
C LYS A 155 0.67 22.73 1.76
N GLY A 156 1.21 22.69 2.95
CA GLY A 156 0.44 22.67 4.18
C GLY A 156 0.31 24.06 4.81
N LYS A 157 -0.79 24.26 5.55
CA LYS A 157 -0.94 25.40 6.48
C LYS A 157 -1.33 24.87 7.84
N PHE A 158 -0.55 25.23 8.84
CA PHE A 158 -0.80 24.93 10.25
C PHE A 158 -0.76 26.23 11.05
N MET A 159 -1.90 26.58 11.71
CA MET A 159 -2.09 27.91 12.29
C MET A 159 -1.85 29.00 11.24
N ASP A 160 -0.92 29.91 11.47
CA ASP A 160 -0.56 31.01 10.56
C ASP A 160 0.71 30.76 9.75
N ARG A 161 1.27 29.54 9.83
CA ARG A 161 2.50 29.17 9.11
C ARG A 161 2.21 28.23 7.97
N PHE A 162 2.95 28.43 6.87
CA PHE A 162 2.98 27.51 5.76
C PHE A 162 4.16 26.55 5.91
N PHE A 163 3.95 25.31 5.52
CA PHE A 163 5.00 24.31 5.42
C PHE A 163 4.87 23.54 4.11
N PHE A 164 5.92 22.80 3.76
CA PHE A 164 5.92 21.93 2.60
C PHE A 164 6.20 20.49 3.03
N GLY A 165 5.61 19.56 2.29
CA GLY A 165 5.83 18.14 2.50
C GLY A 165 5.62 17.35 1.22
N ARG A 166 5.77 16.03 1.34
CA ARG A 166 5.43 15.08 0.29
C ARG A 166 4.37 14.11 0.80
N SER A 167 3.38 13.86 -0.04
CA SER A 167 2.48 12.75 0.22
C SER A 167 3.17 11.42 -0.11
N GLU A 168 2.75 10.35 0.57
CA GLU A 168 3.19 8.98 0.30
C GLU A 168 2.06 8.14 -0.28
N ASN A 169 0.86 8.32 0.25
CA ASN A 169 -0.35 7.66 -0.25
C ASN A 169 -1.60 8.50 0.05
N ILE A 170 -2.67 8.21 -0.68
CA ILE A 170 -3.97 8.85 -0.52
C ILE A 170 -5.09 7.81 -0.51
N SER A 171 -6.19 8.15 0.16
CA SER A 171 -7.47 7.45 0.13
C SER A 171 -8.60 8.46 0.08
N ASN A 172 -9.83 7.99 -0.12
CA ASN A 172 -11.02 8.87 -0.09
C ASN A 172 -11.26 9.56 1.28
N SER A 173 -10.59 9.12 2.34
CA SER A 173 -10.77 9.64 3.70
C SER A 173 -9.54 10.34 4.27
N GLY A 174 -8.39 10.32 3.56
CA GLY A 174 -7.17 10.91 4.11
C GLY A 174 -5.93 10.73 3.27
N ILE A 175 -4.83 11.33 3.73
CA ILE A 175 -3.52 11.33 3.07
C ILE A 175 -2.43 11.05 4.12
N LEU A 176 -1.37 10.36 3.70
CA LEU A 176 -0.13 10.25 4.48
C LEU A 176 0.86 11.28 3.95
N LEU A 177 1.31 12.18 4.82
CA LEU A 177 2.19 13.30 4.51
C LEU A 177 3.50 13.19 5.27
N SER A 178 4.63 13.38 4.60
CA SER A 178 5.97 13.51 5.18
C SER A 178 6.43 14.97 5.11
N THR A 179 6.92 15.53 6.23
CA THR A 179 7.41 16.92 6.35
C THR A 179 8.38 17.05 7.53
N ASP A 180 9.14 18.13 7.54
CA ASP A 180 10.04 18.51 8.65
C ASP A 180 9.32 19.39 9.70
N GLU A 181 8.10 19.85 9.43
CA GLU A 181 7.30 20.63 10.39
C GLU A 181 6.75 19.75 11.49
N ALA A 182 7.00 20.12 12.74
CA ALA A 182 6.47 19.41 13.92
C ALA A 182 5.01 19.83 14.18
N ILE A 183 4.08 18.88 14.07
CA ILE A 183 2.65 19.08 14.27
C ILE A 183 2.14 18.00 15.24
N GLU A 184 1.50 18.39 16.31
CA GLU A 184 0.97 17.45 17.29
C GLU A 184 -0.31 16.76 16.77
N LYS A 185 -0.52 15.53 17.22
CA LYS A 185 -1.74 14.78 16.96
C LYS A 185 -2.98 15.52 17.47
N GLY A 186 -4.06 15.49 16.69
CA GLY A 186 -5.33 16.16 17.02
C GLY A 186 -5.45 17.56 16.46
N HIS A 187 -4.36 18.14 15.91
CA HIS A 187 -4.43 19.44 15.26
C HIS A 187 -5.01 19.36 13.86
N ASN A 188 -5.71 20.43 13.48
CA ASN A 188 -6.21 20.61 12.11
C ASN A 188 -5.19 21.34 11.26
N ILE A 189 -5.04 20.89 10.02
CA ILE A 189 -4.18 21.50 9.01
C ILE A 189 -4.94 21.62 7.71
N THR A 190 -4.54 22.57 6.88
CA THR A 190 -5.00 22.63 5.49
C THR A 190 -3.91 22.05 4.60
N CYS A 191 -4.28 21.15 3.67
CA CYS A 191 -3.40 20.57 2.68
C CYS A 191 -3.84 20.97 1.28
N THR A 192 -2.92 21.47 0.47
CA THR A 192 -3.13 21.78 -0.95
C THR A 192 -2.17 20.94 -1.78
N PHE A 193 -2.70 20.19 -2.73
CA PHE A 193 -1.96 19.28 -3.62
C PHE A 193 -2.70 19.11 -4.95
N ILE A 194 -2.04 18.52 -5.95
CA ILE A 194 -2.60 18.28 -7.27
C ILE A 194 -3.01 16.81 -7.38
N VAL A 195 -4.23 16.56 -7.86
CA VAL A 195 -4.77 15.23 -8.20
C VAL A 195 -5.16 15.25 -9.67
N GLY A 196 -4.42 14.53 -10.51
CA GLY A 196 -4.54 14.67 -11.96
C GLY A 196 -4.20 16.08 -12.40
N GLU A 197 -5.18 16.82 -12.94
CA GLU A 197 -5.05 18.23 -13.33
C GLU A 197 -5.70 19.19 -12.32
N ASP A 198 -6.35 18.68 -11.30
CA ASP A 198 -7.12 19.48 -10.34
C ASP A 198 -6.26 19.88 -9.12
N LEU A 199 -6.29 21.16 -8.76
CA LEU A 199 -5.75 21.65 -7.50
C LEU A 199 -6.76 21.40 -6.37
N ILE A 200 -6.41 20.53 -5.43
CA ILE A 200 -7.25 20.15 -4.31
C ILE A 200 -6.76 20.86 -3.05
N THR A 201 -7.66 21.51 -2.35
CA THR A 201 -7.41 22.07 -1.01
C THR A 201 -8.42 21.47 -0.04
N VAL A 202 -7.91 20.79 0.99
CA VAL A 202 -8.73 20.11 2.00
C VAL A 202 -8.25 20.44 3.39
N GLU A 203 -9.19 20.46 4.34
CA GLU A 203 -8.89 20.44 5.76
C GLU A 203 -8.72 19.00 6.24
N GLY A 204 -7.78 18.79 7.15
CA GLY A 204 -7.56 17.47 7.73
C GLY A 204 -7.08 17.54 9.17
N GLU A 205 -7.44 16.54 9.94
CA GLU A 205 -6.99 16.32 11.30
C GLU A 205 -5.81 15.37 11.32
N VAL A 206 -4.74 15.70 12.03
CA VAL A 206 -3.61 14.80 12.28
C VAL A 206 -4.03 13.71 13.27
N ILE A 207 -4.32 12.53 12.76
CA ILE A 207 -4.77 11.38 13.58
C ILE A 207 -3.63 10.45 14.01
N ARG A 208 -2.47 10.56 13.35
CA ARG A 208 -1.31 9.72 13.65
C ARG A 208 -0.03 10.47 13.29
N THR A 209 0.98 10.36 14.17
CA THR A 209 2.33 10.86 13.97
C THR A 209 3.33 9.71 14.06
N ILE A 210 4.30 9.67 13.14
CA ILE A 210 5.43 8.74 13.14
C ILE A 210 6.68 9.60 12.94
N GLU A 211 7.66 9.47 13.80
CA GLU A 211 8.98 10.05 13.65
C GLU A 211 9.95 8.94 13.26
N ASP A 212 10.37 8.92 11.99
CA ASP A 212 11.27 7.87 11.47
C ASP A 212 12.75 8.22 11.73
N VAL A 213 13.09 9.49 11.64
CA VAL A 213 14.41 10.04 11.95
C VAL A 213 14.22 11.41 12.62
N PRO A 214 15.19 11.92 13.39
CA PRO A 214 15.09 13.22 14.03
C PRO A 214 14.70 14.34 13.04
N ASN A 215 13.70 15.12 13.41
CA ASN A 215 13.15 16.23 12.62
C ASN A 215 12.50 15.83 11.28
N ARG A 216 12.10 14.57 11.11
CA ARG A 216 11.32 14.14 9.96
C ARG A 216 10.09 13.35 10.41
N TYR A 217 8.94 13.91 10.14
CA TYR A 217 7.67 13.42 10.63
C TYR A 217 6.82 12.90 9.48
N ARG A 218 6.07 11.83 9.75
CA ARG A 218 5.03 11.30 8.86
C ARG A 218 3.69 11.39 9.56
N TYR A 219 2.75 12.07 8.93
CA TYR A 219 1.43 12.33 9.47
C TYR A 219 0.35 11.58 8.72
N GLY A 220 -0.42 10.75 9.42
CA GLY A 220 -1.71 10.29 8.93
C GLY A 220 -2.75 11.40 9.13
N ILE A 221 -3.23 11.97 8.03
CA ILE A 221 -4.19 13.09 8.03
C ILE A 221 -5.52 12.53 7.56
N ARG A 222 -6.55 12.68 8.38
CA ARG A 222 -7.93 12.37 8.04
C ARG A 222 -8.60 13.62 7.50
N PHE A 223 -9.17 13.56 6.31
CA PHE A 223 -9.93 14.68 5.74
C PHE A 223 -11.16 14.97 6.59
N ILE A 224 -11.39 16.26 6.86
CA ILE A 224 -12.56 16.78 7.57
C ILE A 224 -13.25 17.83 6.69
N ASN A 225 -14.58 17.90 6.79
CA ASN A 225 -15.38 18.90 6.06
C ASN A 225 -15.10 18.96 4.54
N ILE A 226 -14.73 17.81 3.93
CA ILE A 226 -14.43 17.78 2.50
C ILE A 226 -15.67 18.12 1.67
N ASN A 227 -15.52 19.08 0.78
CA ASN A 227 -16.57 19.42 -0.19
C ASN A 227 -16.90 18.19 -1.06
N PRO A 228 -18.19 17.85 -1.28
CA PRO A 228 -18.60 16.71 -2.09
C PRO A 228 -17.98 16.67 -3.49
N PHE A 229 -17.80 17.83 -4.13
CA PHE A 229 -17.15 17.92 -5.44
C PHE A 229 -15.66 17.47 -5.37
N LEU A 230 -14.91 17.96 -4.38
CA LEU A 230 -13.52 17.56 -4.19
C LEU A 230 -13.40 16.08 -3.79
N LYS A 231 -14.34 15.60 -3.00
CA LYS A 231 -14.41 14.17 -2.67
C LYS A 231 -14.60 13.31 -3.91
N THR A 232 -15.52 13.70 -4.80
CA THR A 232 -15.74 12.99 -6.08
C THR A 232 -14.49 12.98 -6.94
N LYS A 233 -13.72 14.07 -7.01
CA LYS A 233 -12.44 14.12 -7.74
C LYS A 233 -11.40 13.14 -7.18
N ILE A 234 -11.27 13.10 -5.86
CA ILE A 234 -10.38 12.14 -5.18
C ILE A 234 -10.86 10.70 -5.42
N ASP A 235 -12.17 10.44 -5.29
CA ASP A 235 -12.75 9.11 -5.51
C ASP A 235 -12.54 8.63 -6.96
N GLN A 236 -12.69 9.51 -7.96
CA GLN A 236 -12.44 9.22 -9.37
C GLN A 236 -10.97 8.93 -9.67
N PHE A 237 -10.06 9.57 -8.94
CA PHE A 237 -8.63 9.32 -9.09
C PHE A 237 -8.18 7.99 -8.46
N ILE A 238 -8.81 7.60 -7.35
CA ILE A 238 -8.48 6.37 -6.61
C ILE A 238 -9.10 5.13 -7.26
N ASN A 239 -10.26 5.26 -7.85
CA ASN A 239 -11.00 4.20 -8.54
C ASN A 239 -10.68 4.20 -10.04
#